data_9cf1de844d346980b490ba559f061bbf
#
_entry.id   9cf1de844d346980b490ba559f061bbf
#
_cell.length_a   1.000
_cell.length_b   1.000
_cell.length_c   1.000
_cell.angle_alpha   90.00
_cell.angle_beta   90.00
_cell.angle_gamma   90.00
#
_symmetry.space_group_name_H-M   'P 1'
#
loop_
_entity.id
_entity.type
_entity.pdbx_description
1 polymer ?
#
loop_
_entity_poly.entity_id
_entity_poly.type
_entity_poly.pdbx_seq_one_letter_code
_entity_poly.pdbx_strand_id
1 'polypeptide(L)'
;YIARYFNVKNVWSTGESSSVLNYHKFRKIIEKKDIQLTRFKPLLQTQHINGVQFKILYPPSDFVNRKKTVKWRNYNNNSLVLKVRFGSQTFLFPGDIMARAERELVEISGDELKSRVLIAPHHGSRTSSTDRFLDSVQPEVVIISSGWQNSEYFPHPHTLKRYKKRGYRIFRTSGDGAVAMSTDGRSLKIIPTLAAR
;
A
#
# COMPACT_ATOMS: atom_id res chain seq x y z
N TYR A 1 0.34 -17.19 5.85
CA TYR A 1 1.35 -17.92 5.05
C TYR A 1 2.75 -17.39 5.35
N ILE A 2 3.08 -16.11 5.02
CA ILE A 2 4.44 -15.53 5.12
C ILE A 2 5.04 -15.70 6.52
N ALA A 3 4.36 -15.29 7.58
CA ALA A 3 4.85 -15.44 8.95
C ALA A 3 5.09 -16.90 9.35
N ARG A 4 4.39 -17.85 8.72
CA ARG A 4 4.55 -19.30 9.01
C ARG A 4 5.76 -19.91 8.32
N TYR A 5 5.99 -19.58 7.05
CA TYR A 5 6.93 -20.31 6.18
C TYR A 5 8.22 -19.55 5.87
N PHE A 6 8.27 -18.25 6.14
CA PHE A 6 9.45 -17.44 5.91
C PHE A 6 10.15 -17.07 7.23
N ASN A 7 11.42 -16.70 7.14
CA ASN A 7 12.17 -16.16 8.26
C ASN A 7 11.85 -14.68 8.46
N VAL A 8 10.68 -14.41 9.04
CA VAL A 8 10.22 -13.04 9.35
C VAL A 8 10.77 -12.65 10.72
N LYS A 9 11.53 -11.57 10.79
CA LYS A 9 12.07 -11.03 12.04
C LYS A 9 11.20 -9.94 12.64
N ASN A 10 10.55 -9.14 11.81
CA ASN A 10 9.77 -8.00 12.27
C ASN A 10 8.49 -7.83 11.44
N VAL A 11 7.42 -7.43 12.09
CA VAL A 11 6.13 -7.07 11.48
C VAL A 11 5.76 -5.66 11.93
N TRP A 12 5.43 -4.80 10.98
CA TRP A 12 4.92 -3.46 11.24
C TRP A 12 3.40 -3.44 11.26
N SER A 13 2.81 -2.79 12.25
CA SER A 13 1.37 -2.80 12.49
C SER A 13 0.87 -1.47 13.02
N THR A 14 -0.35 -1.08 12.66
CA THR A 14 -1.10 0.01 13.32
C THR A 14 -1.41 -0.28 14.79
N GLY A 15 -1.28 -1.54 15.22
CA GLY A 15 -1.64 -1.97 16.57
C GLY A 15 -3.13 -2.27 16.74
N GLU A 16 -3.92 -2.24 15.66
CA GLU A 16 -5.32 -2.64 15.72
C GLU A 16 -5.45 -4.15 15.95
N SER A 17 -6.48 -4.52 16.71
CA SER A 17 -6.86 -5.91 16.94
C SER A 17 -8.11 -6.25 16.15
N SER A 18 -8.30 -7.52 15.84
CA SER A 18 -9.48 -8.04 15.16
C SER A 18 -9.97 -9.32 15.83
N SER A 19 -11.28 -9.53 15.83
CA SER A 19 -11.91 -10.78 16.30
C SER A 19 -11.91 -11.89 15.26
N VAL A 20 -11.43 -11.63 14.04
CA VAL A 20 -11.39 -12.61 12.96
C VAL A 20 -10.41 -13.74 13.27
N LEU A 21 -10.84 -14.98 13.03
CA LEU A 21 -10.06 -16.20 13.31
C LEU A 21 -8.64 -16.15 12.70
N ASN A 22 -8.50 -15.63 11.49
CA ASN A 22 -7.20 -15.53 10.83
C ASN A 22 -6.23 -14.55 11.53
N TYR A 23 -6.74 -13.49 12.17
CA TYR A 23 -5.93 -12.60 13.00
C TYR A 23 -5.42 -13.32 14.25
N HIS A 24 -6.26 -14.11 14.92
CA HIS A 24 -5.83 -14.90 16.07
C HIS A 24 -4.79 -15.97 15.69
N LYS A 25 -4.97 -16.64 14.54
CA LYS A 25 -3.95 -17.57 14.02
C LYS A 25 -2.62 -16.87 13.73
N PHE A 26 -2.68 -15.68 13.13
CA PHE A 26 -1.50 -14.86 12.88
C PHE A 26 -0.80 -14.47 14.18
N ARG A 27 -1.53 -14.00 15.18
CA ARG A 27 -0.97 -13.65 16.51
C ARG A 27 -0.24 -14.84 17.17
N LYS A 28 -0.85 -16.02 17.16
CA LYS A 28 -0.21 -17.25 17.68
C LYS A 28 1.10 -17.59 16.96
N ILE A 29 1.18 -17.33 15.64
CA ILE A 29 2.41 -17.56 14.87
C ILE A 29 3.49 -16.55 15.27
N ILE A 30 3.13 -15.27 15.41
CA ILE A 30 4.02 -14.19 15.86
C ILE A 30 4.65 -14.55 17.21
N GLU A 31 3.83 -14.96 18.17
CA GLU A 31 4.26 -15.35 19.52
C GLU A 31 5.13 -16.61 19.49
N LYS A 32 4.70 -17.68 18.80
CA LYS A 32 5.43 -18.95 18.72
C LYS A 32 6.82 -18.80 18.09
N LYS A 33 6.99 -17.88 17.14
CA LYS A 33 8.24 -17.68 16.40
C LYS A 33 9.08 -16.51 16.93
N ASP A 34 8.66 -15.90 18.02
CA ASP A 34 9.29 -14.70 18.61
C ASP A 34 9.51 -13.58 17.57
N ILE A 35 8.51 -13.37 16.70
CA ILE A 35 8.56 -12.32 15.68
C ILE A 35 8.27 -10.98 16.34
N GLN A 36 9.19 -10.03 16.22
CA GLN A 36 9.01 -8.71 16.77
C GLN A 36 7.83 -7.98 16.08
N LEU A 37 6.84 -7.56 16.87
CA LEU A 37 5.73 -6.75 16.41
C LEU A 37 5.98 -5.28 16.75
N THR A 38 6.44 -4.51 15.77
CA THR A 38 6.62 -3.08 15.91
C THR A 38 5.30 -2.37 15.71
N ARG A 39 4.81 -1.72 16.76
CA ARG A 39 3.57 -0.94 16.73
C ARG A 39 3.82 0.44 16.16
N PHE A 40 2.74 1.12 15.81
CA PHE A 40 2.69 2.34 15.02
C PHE A 40 3.64 3.48 15.45
N LYS A 41 3.74 3.81 16.75
CA LYS A 41 4.52 4.98 17.20
C LYS A 41 6.00 4.98 16.75
N PRO A 42 6.77 3.89 16.92
CA PRO A 42 8.14 3.83 16.40
C PRO A 42 8.24 3.93 14.87
N LEU A 43 7.17 3.58 14.15
CA LEU A 43 7.15 3.61 12.69
C LEU A 43 6.97 5.01 12.10
N LEU A 44 6.65 6.02 12.92
CA LEU A 44 6.55 7.42 12.46
C LEU A 44 7.91 8.01 12.08
N GLN A 45 8.99 7.45 12.60
CA GLN A 45 10.34 7.80 12.16
C GLN A 45 10.69 7.05 10.88
N THR A 46 11.37 7.73 9.97
CA THR A 46 11.87 7.10 8.76
C THR A 46 12.87 6.00 9.09
N GLN A 47 12.64 4.81 8.57
CA GLN A 47 13.50 3.65 8.73
C GLN A 47 14.47 3.55 7.53
N HIS A 48 15.73 3.21 7.81
CA HIS A 48 16.73 2.96 6.77
C HIS A 48 17.23 1.52 6.89
N ILE A 49 17.06 0.73 5.84
CA ILE A 49 17.47 -0.68 5.80
C ILE A 49 18.24 -0.89 4.50
N ASN A 50 19.52 -1.21 4.61
CA ASN A 50 20.41 -1.49 3.45
C ASN A 50 20.34 -0.41 2.34
N GLY A 51 20.35 0.87 2.72
CA GLY A 51 20.29 1.99 1.78
C GLY A 51 18.89 2.33 1.26
N VAL A 52 17.88 1.53 1.60
CA VAL A 52 16.48 1.78 1.28
C VAL A 52 15.82 2.55 2.41
N GLN A 53 15.11 3.61 2.07
CA GLN A 53 14.33 4.43 2.98
C GLN A 53 12.88 3.96 3.00
N PHE A 54 12.33 3.76 4.19
CA PHE A 54 10.94 3.40 4.44
C PHE A 54 10.30 4.49 5.31
N LYS A 55 9.24 5.12 4.82
CA LYS A 55 8.51 6.16 5.56
C LYS A 55 7.03 5.83 5.61
N ILE A 56 6.47 5.75 6.81
CA ILE A 56 5.02 5.65 7.00
C ILE A 56 4.44 7.06 6.90
N LEU A 57 3.54 7.27 5.94
CA LEU A 57 2.88 8.55 5.70
C LEU A 57 1.48 8.61 6.34
N TYR A 58 0.90 7.46 6.68
CA TYR A 58 -0.45 7.34 7.22
C TYR A 58 -0.60 6.04 8.02
N PRO A 59 -1.48 5.96 8.99
CA PRO A 59 -2.38 6.99 9.50
C PRO A 59 -1.65 8.13 10.24
N PRO A 60 -2.34 9.27 10.56
CA PRO A 60 -1.71 10.39 11.28
C PRO A 60 -1.26 9.99 12.69
N SER A 61 -0.32 10.74 13.28
CA SER A 61 0.31 10.42 14.57
C SER A 61 -0.69 10.30 15.74
N ASP A 62 -1.79 11.02 15.67
CA ASP A 62 -2.88 11.00 16.65
C ASP A 62 -3.98 9.97 16.36
N PHE A 63 -3.78 9.12 15.36
CA PHE A 63 -4.71 8.08 14.92
C PHE A 63 -5.31 7.25 16.06
N VAL A 64 -4.47 6.83 17.02
CA VAL A 64 -4.91 5.98 18.15
C VAL A 64 -5.99 6.69 18.99
N ASN A 65 -5.89 8.01 19.12
CA ASN A 65 -6.85 8.82 19.88
C ASN A 65 -8.13 9.08 19.05
N ARG A 66 -7.99 9.37 17.76
CA ARG A 66 -9.11 9.65 16.85
C ARG A 66 -9.95 8.42 16.49
N LYS A 67 -9.37 7.24 16.55
CA LYS A 67 -10.02 5.98 16.14
C LYS A 67 -11.38 5.76 16.78
N LYS A 68 -11.56 6.16 18.05
CA LYS A 68 -12.80 5.94 18.80
C LYS A 68 -13.92 6.92 18.43
N THR A 69 -13.59 8.07 17.88
CA THR A 69 -14.55 9.18 17.67
C THR A 69 -14.94 9.39 16.22
N VAL A 70 -14.15 8.89 15.27
CA VAL A 70 -14.32 9.16 13.84
C VAL A 70 -14.94 7.96 13.14
N LYS A 71 -16.25 8.01 12.87
CA LYS A 71 -17.06 6.89 12.33
C LYS A 71 -16.59 6.31 11.00
N TRP A 72 -15.96 7.11 10.12
CA TRP A 72 -15.50 6.63 8.81
C TRP A 72 -14.16 5.86 8.88
N ARG A 73 -13.49 5.88 10.02
CA ARG A 73 -12.28 5.10 10.22
C ARG A 73 -12.65 3.63 10.43
N ASN A 74 -12.36 2.82 9.43
CA ASN A 74 -12.47 1.37 9.47
C ASN A 74 -11.08 0.75 9.24
N TYR A 75 -10.99 -0.57 9.25
CA TYR A 75 -9.71 -1.25 9.05
C TYR A 75 -9.00 -0.83 7.75
N ASN A 76 -9.74 -0.68 6.64
CA ASN A 76 -9.18 -0.26 5.37
C ASN A 76 -8.64 1.17 5.43
N ASN A 77 -9.44 2.12 5.94
CA ASN A 77 -9.03 3.51 6.10
C ASN A 77 -7.96 3.73 7.17
N ASN A 78 -7.56 2.69 7.89
CA ASN A 78 -6.47 2.68 8.86
C ASN A 78 -5.23 1.93 8.35
N SER A 79 -5.18 1.58 7.08
CA SER A 79 -4.01 0.93 6.47
C SER A 79 -2.74 1.77 6.68
N LEU A 80 -1.61 1.11 6.92
CA LEU A 80 -0.31 1.76 6.85
C LEU A 80 -0.04 2.17 5.40
N VAL A 81 0.11 3.45 5.15
CA VAL A 81 0.59 3.95 3.86
C VAL A 81 2.09 4.08 3.93
N LEU A 82 2.77 3.28 3.14
CA LEU A 82 4.22 3.18 3.12
C LEU A 82 4.77 3.79 1.84
N LYS A 83 5.70 4.74 1.99
CA LYS A 83 6.56 5.19 0.90
C LYS A 83 7.92 4.54 1.04
N VAL A 84 8.39 3.93 -0.06
CA VAL A 84 9.72 3.33 -0.16
C VAL A 84 10.54 4.14 -1.17
N ARG A 85 11.77 4.48 -0.81
CA ARG A 85 12.70 5.19 -1.68
C ARG A 85 14.05 4.50 -1.71
N PHE A 86 14.56 4.29 -2.91
CA PHE A 86 15.95 3.89 -3.15
C PHE A 86 16.54 4.72 -4.29
N GLY A 87 17.51 5.56 -3.97
CA GLY A 87 18.03 6.55 -4.91
C GLY A 87 16.94 7.50 -5.41
N SER A 88 16.76 7.58 -6.72
CA SER A 88 15.69 8.36 -7.38
C SER A 88 14.36 7.60 -7.50
N GLN A 89 14.33 6.31 -7.21
CA GLN A 89 13.16 5.48 -7.39
C GLN A 89 12.26 5.53 -6.15
N THR A 90 10.96 5.76 -6.36
CA THR A 90 9.98 5.92 -5.29
C THR A 90 8.74 5.08 -5.55
N PHE A 91 8.26 4.43 -4.49
CA PHE A 91 7.13 3.52 -4.53
C PHE A 91 6.17 3.90 -3.41
N LEU A 92 4.88 3.98 -3.72
CA LEU A 92 3.81 4.21 -2.74
C LEU A 92 2.94 2.97 -2.60
N PHE A 93 2.80 2.48 -1.37
CA PHE A 93 1.96 1.36 -0.98
C PHE A 93 0.86 1.87 -0.05
N PRO A 94 -0.31 2.24 -0.57
CA PRO A 94 -1.36 2.85 0.23
C PRO A 94 -2.25 1.85 0.99
N GLY A 95 -2.08 0.55 0.78
CA GLY A 95 -3.01 -0.44 1.31
C GLY A 95 -4.41 -0.23 0.76
N ASP A 96 -5.43 -0.42 1.60
CA ASP A 96 -6.83 -0.35 1.19
C ASP A 96 -7.53 0.97 1.56
N ILE A 97 -6.76 2.07 1.66
CA ILE A 97 -7.37 3.37 1.96
C ILE A 97 -8.41 3.76 0.91
N MET A 98 -9.45 4.45 1.37
CA MET A 98 -10.54 4.96 0.53
C MET A 98 -10.54 6.50 0.52
N ALA A 99 -11.41 7.09 -0.27
CA ALA A 99 -11.46 8.53 -0.58
C ALA A 99 -11.31 9.48 0.61
N ARG A 100 -11.86 9.14 1.79
CA ARG A 100 -11.73 9.99 2.99
C ARG A 100 -10.32 9.95 3.57
N ALA A 101 -9.72 8.76 3.64
CA ALA A 101 -8.34 8.61 4.10
C ALA A 101 -7.35 9.18 3.07
N GLU A 102 -7.61 9.03 1.77
CA GLU A 102 -6.83 9.68 0.72
C GLU A 102 -6.82 11.20 0.87
N ARG A 103 -7.99 11.81 1.16
CA ARG A 103 -8.10 13.26 1.37
C ARG A 103 -7.24 13.70 2.55
N GLU A 104 -7.39 13.04 3.71
CA GLU A 104 -6.59 13.34 4.90
C GLU A 104 -5.10 13.15 4.64
N LEU A 105 -4.72 12.07 3.96
CA LEU A 105 -3.33 11.79 3.59
C LEU A 105 -2.74 12.91 2.72
N VAL A 106 -3.49 13.40 1.72
CA VAL A 106 -3.06 14.53 0.88
C VAL A 106 -2.87 15.80 1.71
N GLU A 107 -3.76 16.06 2.67
CA GLU A 107 -3.67 17.23 3.54
C GLU A 107 -2.44 17.21 4.46
N ILE A 108 -2.06 16.03 4.96
CA ILE A 108 -0.93 15.91 5.89
C ILE A 108 0.42 15.68 5.21
N SER A 109 0.45 15.10 4.01
CA SER A 109 1.70 14.70 3.35
C SER A 109 2.04 15.52 2.12
N GLY A 110 1.07 16.16 1.46
CA GLY A 110 1.30 17.05 0.33
C GLY A 110 2.25 16.47 -0.73
N ASP A 111 3.31 17.21 -1.05
CA ASP A 111 4.33 16.82 -2.04
C ASP A 111 5.12 15.55 -1.68
N GLU A 112 5.12 15.15 -0.42
CA GLU A 112 5.77 13.90 -0.03
C GLU A 112 5.11 12.66 -0.66
N LEU A 113 3.88 12.77 -1.17
CA LEU A 113 3.20 11.69 -1.85
C LEU A 113 3.78 11.38 -3.23
N LYS A 114 4.47 12.31 -3.88
CA LYS A 114 5.04 12.11 -5.23
C LYS A 114 5.82 10.81 -5.30
N SER A 115 5.37 9.90 -6.16
CA SER A 115 5.96 8.56 -6.25
C SER A 115 5.86 8.01 -7.66
N ARG A 116 6.97 7.49 -8.18
CA ARG A 116 7.06 6.96 -9.54
C ARG A 116 6.15 5.76 -9.77
N VAL A 117 6.06 4.89 -8.77
CA VAL A 117 5.21 3.70 -8.81
C VAL A 117 4.16 3.79 -7.72
N LEU A 118 2.90 3.61 -8.10
CA LEU A 118 1.76 3.49 -7.20
C LEU A 118 1.22 2.06 -7.23
N ILE A 119 1.17 1.40 -6.08
CA ILE A 119 0.31 0.23 -5.92
C ILE A 119 -1.11 0.76 -5.75
N ALA A 120 -2.04 0.31 -6.58
CA ALA A 120 -3.40 0.84 -6.59
C ALA A 120 -4.08 0.64 -5.22
N PRO A 121 -4.55 1.71 -4.54
CA PRO A 121 -5.24 1.56 -3.28
C PRO A 121 -6.52 0.73 -3.45
N HIS A 122 -6.76 -0.13 -2.47
CA HIS A 122 -7.94 -1.00 -2.41
C HIS A 122 -8.20 -1.74 -3.73
N HIS A 123 -7.15 -2.29 -4.33
CA HIS A 123 -7.18 -3.06 -5.59
C HIS A 123 -7.80 -2.31 -6.79
N GLY A 124 -7.80 -1.00 -6.76
CA GLY A 124 -8.48 -0.18 -7.77
C GLY A 124 -10.00 -0.08 -7.58
N SER A 125 -10.47 -0.16 -6.35
CA SER A 125 -11.89 0.03 -5.99
C SER A 125 -12.45 1.36 -6.49
N ARG A 126 -13.77 1.42 -6.74
CA ARG A 126 -14.49 2.67 -7.02
C ARG A 126 -14.35 3.71 -5.92
N THR A 127 -14.16 3.26 -4.68
CA THR A 127 -14.08 4.11 -3.48
C THR A 127 -12.71 4.71 -3.23
N SER A 128 -11.73 4.41 -4.09
CA SER A 128 -10.33 4.84 -3.95
C SER A 128 -9.79 5.50 -5.22
N SER A 129 -8.54 5.92 -5.17
CA SER A 129 -7.82 6.56 -6.29
C SER A 129 -8.53 7.82 -6.78
N THR A 130 -8.87 8.71 -5.86
CA THR A 130 -9.51 9.99 -6.17
C THR A 130 -8.60 10.87 -7.04
N ASP A 131 -9.19 11.79 -7.80
CA ASP A 131 -8.44 12.70 -8.66
C ASP A 131 -7.41 13.50 -7.84
N ARG A 132 -7.83 14.07 -6.71
CA ARG A 132 -6.95 14.82 -5.79
C ARG A 132 -5.76 14.00 -5.30
N PHE A 133 -5.97 12.73 -4.95
CA PHE A 133 -4.91 11.82 -4.53
C PHE A 133 -3.94 11.53 -5.68
N LEU A 134 -4.45 11.20 -6.86
CA LEU A 134 -3.63 10.93 -8.04
C LEU A 134 -2.83 12.16 -8.51
N ASP A 135 -3.41 13.36 -8.40
CA ASP A 135 -2.73 14.62 -8.73
C ASP A 135 -1.59 14.94 -7.74
N SER A 136 -1.68 14.45 -6.49
CA SER A 136 -0.61 14.56 -5.49
C SER A 136 0.47 13.49 -5.65
N VAL A 137 0.10 12.26 -6.04
CA VAL A 137 1.06 11.15 -6.21
C VAL A 137 1.81 11.25 -7.54
N GLN A 138 1.15 11.62 -8.61
CA GLN A 138 1.67 11.76 -9.98
C GLN A 138 2.49 10.54 -10.46
N PRO A 139 1.94 9.32 -10.40
CA PRO A 139 2.72 8.14 -10.75
C PRO A 139 2.95 8.03 -12.27
N GLU A 140 4.09 7.47 -12.67
CA GLU A 140 4.32 7.01 -14.04
C GLU A 140 3.69 5.62 -14.26
N VAL A 141 3.71 4.80 -13.20
CA VAL A 141 3.29 3.40 -13.24
C VAL A 141 2.30 3.11 -12.12
N VAL A 142 1.24 2.39 -12.46
CA VAL A 142 0.26 1.87 -11.50
C VAL A 142 0.23 0.35 -11.57
N ILE A 143 0.45 -0.30 -10.43
CA ILE A 143 0.31 -1.75 -10.29
C ILE A 143 -0.99 -2.05 -9.57
N ILE A 144 -1.86 -2.82 -10.20
CA ILE A 144 -3.15 -3.24 -9.63
C ILE A 144 -3.05 -4.71 -9.22
N SER A 145 -3.03 -4.94 -7.91
CA SER A 145 -3.08 -6.30 -7.36
C SER A 145 -4.54 -6.75 -7.31
N SER A 146 -4.95 -7.63 -8.20
CA SER A 146 -6.31 -8.19 -8.24
C SER A 146 -6.26 -9.65 -8.67
N GLY A 147 -7.13 -10.49 -8.07
CA GLY A 147 -7.25 -11.88 -8.49
C GLY A 147 -7.98 -12.00 -9.82
N TRP A 148 -7.65 -13.01 -10.61
CA TRP A 148 -8.34 -13.29 -11.88
C TRP A 148 -9.84 -13.62 -11.67
N GLN A 149 -10.17 -14.28 -10.55
CA GLN A 149 -11.55 -14.61 -10.17
C GLN A 149 -12.39 -13.38 -9.78
N ASN A 150 -11.73 -12.29 -9.38
CA ASN A 150 -12.39 -11.05 -8.98
C ASN A 150 -12.21 -9.93 -10.02
N SER A 151 -11.81 -10.28 -11.24
CA SER A 151 -11.57 -9.33 -12.32
C SER A 151 -12.83 -8.55 -12.75
N GLU A 152 -14.02 -9.06 -12.44
CA GLU A 152 -15.30 -8.37 -12.65
C GLU A 152 -15.52 -7.20 -11.67
N TYR A 153 -14.92 -7.26 -10.46
CA TYR A 153 -15.08 -6.27 -9.42
C TYR A 153 -13.87 -5.32 -9.31
N PHE A 154 -12.67 -5.82 -9.61
CA PHE A 154 -11.41 -5.09 -9.43
C PHE A 154 -10.46 -5.28 -10.61
N PRO A 155 -9.90 -4.19 -11.17
CA PRO A 155 -10.20 -2.78 -10.82
C PRO A 155 -11.58 -2.35 -11.32
N HIS A 156 -12.24 -1.46 -10.58
CA HIS A 156 -13.51 -0.89 -11.02
C HIS A 156 -13.31 -0.07 -12.32
N PRO A 157 -14.23 -0.16 -13.30
CA PRO A 157 -14.08 0.49 -14.61
C PRO A 157 -13.82 2.02 -14.52
N HIS A 158 -14.49 2.72 -13.59
CA HIS A 158 -14.26 4.16 -13.38
C HIS A 158 -12.83 4.47 -12.91
N THR A 159 -12.27 3.63 -12.03
CA THR A 159 -10.90 3.80 -11.54
C THR A 159 -9.89 3.53 -12.65
N LEU A 160 -10.11 2.48 -13.43
CA LEU A 160 -9.28 2.17 -14.58
C LEU A 160 -9.33 3.27 -15.64
N LYS A 161 -10.52 3.84 -15.93
CA LYS A 161 -10.69 4.99 -16.84
C LYS A 161 -9.88 6.20 -16.34
N ARG A 162 -9.89 6.45 -15.02
CA ARG A 162 -9.14 7.55 -14.39
C ARG A 162 -7.63 7.41 -14.57
N TYR A 163 -7.09 6.20 -14.41
CA TYR A 163 -5.67 5.92 -14.67
C TYR A 163 -5.31 6.08 -16.16
N LYS A 164 -6.13 5.51 -17.05
CA LYS A 164 -5.92 5.62 -18.50
C LYS A 164 -5.95 7.06 -18.99
N LYS A 165 -6.90 7.88 -18.49
CA LYS A 165 -7.01 9.32 -18.85
C LYS A 165 -5.74 10.11 -18.49
N ARG A 166 -4.99 9.69 -17.47
CA ARG A 166 -3.74 10.30 -17.03
C ARG A 166 -2.50 9.75 -17.73
N GLY A 167 -2.66 8.80 -18.64
CA GLY A 167 -1.54 8.22 -19.39
C GLY A 167 -0.63 7.31 -18.56
N TYR A 168 -1.07 6.83 -17.39
CA TYR A 168 -0.25 5.93 -16.57
C TYR A 168 -0.03 4.58 -17.25
N ARG A 169 1.19 4.03 -17.12
CA ARG A 169 1.44 2.62 -17.46
C ARG A 169 0.78 1.73 -16.41
N ILE A 170 -0.11 0.85 -16.82
CA ILE A 170 -0.91 0.03 -15.91
C ILE A 170 -0.54 -1.43 -16.07
N PHE A 171 -0.23 -2.08 -14.94
CA PHE A 171 -0.07 -3.52 -14.85
C PHE A 171 -1.12 -4.09 -13.90
N ARG A 172 -1.71 -5.24 -14.25
CA ARG A 172 -2.74 -5.91 -13.46
C ARG A 172 -2.34 -7.36 -13.21
N THR A 173 -2.22 -7.78 -11.97
CA THR A 173 -1.86 -9.18 -11.67
C THR A 173 -2.86 -10.18 -12.21
N SER A 174 -4.13 -9.79 -12.43
CA SER A 174 -5.15 -10.62 -13.06
C SER A 174 -4.93 -10.90 -14.55
N GLY A 175 -4.14 -10.08 -15.25
CA GLY A 175 -3.85 -10.24 -16.68
C GLY A 175 -2.37 -10.43 -16.97
N ASP A 176 -1.52 -9.71 -16.26
CA ASP A 176 -0.07 -9.69 -16.47
C ASP A 176 0.69 -10.70 -15.59
N GLY A 177 -0.04 -11.45 -14.74
CA GLY A 177 0.56 -12.37 -13.77
C GLY A 177 1.30 -11.62 -12.66
N ALA A 178 2.32 -12.23 -12.09
CA ALA A 178 3.15 -11.54 -11.12
C ALA A 178 3.96 -10.42 -11.81
N VAL A 179 4.04 -9.26 -11.15
CA VAL A 179 4.79 -8.11 -11.66
C VAL A 179 6.03 -7.92 -10.80
N ALA A 180 7.18 -8.36 -11.31
CA ALA A 180 8.46 -8.16 -10.65
C ALA A 180 9.02 -6.77 -10.97
N MET A 181 9.55 -6.10 -9.94
CA MET A 181 10.23 -4.83 -10.09
C MET A 181 11.62 -4.91 -9.49
N SER A 182 12.61 -4.42 -10.20
CA SER A 182 14.00 -4.32 -9.70
C SER A 182 14.60 -2.96 -10.03
N THR A 183 15.44 -2.45 -9.12
CA THR A 183 16.08 -1.16 -9.28
C THR A 183 17.47 -1.13 -8.64
N ASP A 184 18.35 -0.37 -9.27
CA ASP A 184 19.68 0.00 -8.77
C ASP A 184 19.67 1.40 -8.10
N GLY A 185 18.50 2.00 -7.92
CA GLY A 185 18.32 3.35 -7.40
C GLY A 185 18.31 4.44 -8.49
N ARG A 186 18.71 4.14 -9.72
CA ARG A 186 18.71 5.06 -10.89
C ARG A 186 17.70 4.62 -11.93
N SER A 187 17.74 3.37 -12.30
CA SER A 187 16.83 2.75 -13.27
C SER A 187 15.79 1.89 -12.57
N LEU A 188 14.65 1.66 -13.23
CA LEU A 188 13.58 0.77 -12.78
C LEU A 188 13.23 -0.19 -13.91
N LYS A 189 13.38 -1.49 -13.64
CA LYS A 189 12.95 -2.57 -14.53
C LYS A 189 11.67 -3.17 -14.00
N ILE A 190 10.66 -3.32 -14.87
CA ILE A 190 9.35 -3.93 -14.54
C ILE A 190 9.12 -5.09 -15.49
N ILE A 191 8.89 -6.27 -14.94
CA ILE A 191 8.75 -7.50 -15.70
C ILE A 191 7.47 -8.21 -15.24
N PRO A 192 6.40 -8.20 -16.04
CA PRO A 192 5.26 -9.08 -15.83
C PRO A 192 5.65 -10.53 -16.19
N THR A 193 5.08 -11.50 -15.50
CA THR A 193 5.35 -12.94 -15.81
C THR A 193 4.54 -13.47 -16.98
N LEU A 194 3.46 -12.80 -17.34
CA LEU A 194 2.69 -13.08 -18.55
C LEU A 194 2.95 -11.94 -19.54
N ALA A 195 3.32 -12.30 -20.79
CA ALA A 195 3.42 -11.31 -21.86
C ALA A 195 2.05 -10.69 -22.12
N ALA A 196 2.01 -9.37 -22.35
CA ALA A 196 0.80 -8.72 -22.83
C ALA A 196 0.32 -9.42 -24.11
N ARG A 197 -0.89 -9.95 -24.06
CA ARG A 197 -1.57 -10.53 -25.24
C ARG A 197 -2.15 -9.42 -26.10
#